data_032c283761bf61ff414cfab43f2c7173
#
_entry.id   032c283761bf61ff414cfab43f2c7173
#
_cell.length_a   1.000
_cell.length_b   1.000
_cell.length_c   1.000
_cell.angle_alpha   90.00
_cell.angle_beta   90.00
_cell.angle_gamma   90.00
#
_symmetry.space_group_name_H-M   'P 1'
#
loop_
_entity.id
_entity.type
_entity.pdbx_description
1 polymer ?
#
loop_
_entity_poly.entity_id
_entity_poly.type
_entity_poly.pdbx_seq_one_letter_code
_entity_poly.pdbx_strand_id
1 'polypeptide(L)'
;GWLYLVIVGLGWLYMYTIHRNQEKCVLGNPWTKKIIDSIWISVLLSMTILGFVGGYSGTIDLFRMTAVMYTVLGIAYFMQGIIKGKTWVRNLGYGWWAGSTLLFFLKGWEAGVLAVLMMVGLQIVPGIIFNRQWKVQFSGE
;
A
#
# COMPACT_ATOMS: atom_id res chain seq x y z
N GLY A 1 10.86 -17.98 -6.10
CA GLY A 1 11.05 -17.92 -4.66
C GLY A 1 11.93 -16.75 -4.17
N TRP A 2 13.20 -16.71 -4.56
CA TRP A 2 14.17 -15.71 -4.04
C TRP A 2 13.81 -14.26 -4.38
N LEU A 3 13.31 -13.99 -5.59
CA LEU A 3 12.84 -12.66 -6.01
C LEU A 3 11.75 -12.11 -5.10
N TYR A 4 10.82 -12.96 -4.66
CA TYR A 4 9.76 -12.56 -3.75
C TYR A 4 10.30 -12.15 -2.36
N LEU A 5 11.25 -12.92 -1.83
CA LEU A 5 11.93 -12.61 -0.55
C LEU A 5 12.65 -11.26 -0.63
N VAL A 6 13.34 -11.00 -1.75
CA VAL A 6 14.03 -9.71 -1.97
C VAL A 6 13.04 -8.56 -2.03
N ILE A 7 11.93 -8.71 -2.76
CA ILE A 7 10.91 -7.66 -2.89
C ILE A 7 10.25 -7.36 -1.54
N VAL A 8 9.89 -8.41 -0.78
CA VAL A 8 9.32 -8.26 0.56
C VAL A 8 10.33 -7.63 1.52
N GLY A 9 11.59 -8.06 1.48
CA GLY A 9 12.67 -7.49 2.29
C GLY A 9 12.93 -6.02 1.98
N LEU A 10 12.95 -5.65 0.71
CA LEU A 10 13.07 -4.25 0.28
C LEU A 10 11.85 -3.42 0.69
N GLY A 11 10.64 -3.98 0.62
CA GLY A 11 9.43 -3.33 1.11
C GLY A 11 9.48 -3.04 2.60
N TRP A 12 9.94 -3.99 3.41
CA TRP A 12 10.15 -3.82 4.84
C TRP A 12 11.21 -2.77 5.15
N LEU A 13 12.34 -2.81 4.43
CA LEU A 13 13.42 -1.83 4.60
C LEU A 13 12.96 -0.41 4.23
N TYR A 14 12.20 -0.29 3.12
CA TYR A 14 11.65 0.98 2.67
C TYR A 14 10.66 1.55 3.70
N MET A 15 9.75 0.72 4.21
CA MET A 15 8.82 1.12 5.27
C MET A 15 9.52 1.53 6.55
N TYR A 16 10.55 0.78 6.96
CA TYR A 16 11.36 1.13 8.13
C TYR A 16 12.06 2.49 7.96
N THR A 17 12.61 2.75 6.78
CA THR A 17 13.30 4.02 6.48
C THR A 17 12.33 5.20 6.48
N ILE A 18 11.13 5.04 5.87
CA ILE A 18 10.10 6.07 5.89
C ILE A 18 9.61 6.33 7.31
N HIS A 19 9.36 5.27 8.08
CA HIS A 19 8.91 5.38 9.46
C HIS A 19 9.91 6.19 10.31
N ARG A 20 11.18 5.89 10.18
CA ARG A 20 12.26 6.58 10.90
C ARG A 20 12.41 8.05 10.49
N ASN A 21 12.19 8.38 9.22
CA ASN A 21 12.24 9.76 8.74
C ASN A 21 10.99 10.56 9.14
N GLN A 22 9.83 9.92 9.24
CA GLN A 22 8.61 10.58 9.69
C GLN A 22 8.60 10.87 11.20
N GLU A 23 9.38 10.16 12.00
CA GLU A 23 9.51 10.47 13.44
C GLU A 23 10.05 11.87 13.72
N LYS A 24 10.86 12.41 12.80
CA LYS A 24 11.47 13.74 12.95
C LYS A 24 10.53 14.91 12.65
N CYS A 25 9.35 14.65 12.09
CA CYS A 25 8.52 15.68 11.45
C CYS A 25 7.04 15.66 11.86
N VAL A 26 6.64 15.00 12.94
CA VAL A 26 5.22 14.92 13.32
C VAL A 26 4.84 16.10 14.21
N LEU A 27 4.29 17.12 13.59
CA LEU A 27 3.39 18.11 14.21
C LEU A 27 1.97 17.54 14.20
N GLY A 28 1.72 16.45 14.90
CA GLY A 28 0.42 15.80 14.96
C GLY A 28 0.20 15.03 16.25
N ASN A 29 -1.07 14.74 16.55
CA ASN A 29 -1.44 13.95 17.70
C ASN A 29 -0.73 12.57 17.66
N PRO A 30 0.05 12.19 18.68
CA PRO A 30 0.81 10.93 18.71
C PRO A 30 -0.09 9.68 18.57
N TRP A 31 -1.34 9.77 18.97
CA TRP A 31 -2.33 8.71 18.79
C TRP A 31 -2.65 8.44 17.34
N THR A 32 -2.84 9.47 16.54
CA THR A 32 -3.12 9.35 15.10
C THR A 32 -1.99 8.65 14.37
N LYS A 33 -0.74 8.99 14.68
CA LYS A 33 0.44 8.34 14.14
C LYS A 33 0.44 6.85 14.51
N LYS A 34 0.26 6.53 15.78
CA LYS A 34 0.26 5.14 16.27
C LYS A 34 -0.79 4.27 15.57
N ILE A 35 -1.98 4.80 15.33
CA ILE A 35 -3.04 4.09 14.63
C ILE A 35 -2.66 3.84 13.17
N ILE A 36 -2.15 4.84 12.46
CA ILE A 36 -1.72 4.70 11.06
C ILE A 36 -0.59 3.68 10.95
N ASP A 37 0.39 3.74 11.81
CA ASP A 37 1.51 2.80 11.84
C ASP A 37 1.02 1.36 12.08
N SER A 38 0.06 1.17 13.00
CA SER A 38 -0.54 -0.13 13.27
C SER A 38 -1.28 -0.70 12.06
N ILE A 39 -2.00 0.14 11.31
CA ILE A 39 -2.66 -0.25 10.07
C ILE A 39 -1.64 -0.76 9.06
N TRP A 40 -0.57 -0.01 8.82
CA TRP A 40 0.45 -0.40 7.85
C TRP A 40 1.23 -1.66 8.26
N ILE A 41 1.53 -1.83 9.55
CA ILE A 41 2.14 -3.06 10.08
C ILE A 41 1.21 -4.25 9.85
N SER A 42 -0.10 -4.09 10.11
CA SER A 42 -1.09 -5.15 9.89
C SER A 42 -1.21 -5.54 8.41
N VAL A 43 -1.16 -4.56 7.52
CA VAL A 43 -1.16 -4.79 6.07
C VAL A 43 0.08 -5.56 5.62
N LEU A 44 1.26 -5.14 6.06
CA LEU A 44 2.51 -5.82 5.74
C LEU A 44 2.54 -7.26 6.25
N LEU A 45 2.08 -7.47 7.47
CA LEU A 45 1.97 -8.81 8.06
C LEU A 45 1.01 -9.68 7.25
N SER A 46 -0.17 -9.15 6.91
CA SER A 46 -1.16 -9.86 6.09
C SER A 46 -0.62 -10.21 4.71
N MET A 47 0.06 -9.28 4.05
CA MET A 47 0.70 -9.53 2.75
C MET A 47 1.81 -10.57 2.83
N THR A 48 2.59 -10.55 3.89
CA THR A 48 3.66 -11.53 4.13
C THR A 48 3.06 -12.93 4.31
N ILE A 49 2.03 -13.06 5.13
CA ILE A 49 1.35 -14.36 5.35
C ILE A 49 0.72 -14.86 4.04
N LEU A 50 -0.04 -14.02 3.35
CA LEU A 50 -0.66 -14.38 2.07
C LEU A 50 0.39 -14.79 1.03
N GLY A 51 1.47 -14.03 0.91
CA GLY A 51 2.54 -14.30 -0.05
C GLY A 51 3.33 -15.57 0.25
N PHE A 52 3.71 -15.78 1.51
CA PHE A 52 4.46 -16.98 1.90
C PHE A 52 3.58 -18.21 2.01
N VAL A 53 2.53 -18.14 2.83
CA VAL A 53 1.70 -19.31 3.10
C VAL A 53 0.82 -19.62 1.89
N GLY A 54 0.18 -18.62 1.29
CA GLY A 54 -0.66 -18.80 0.12
C GLY A 54 0.12 -19.25 -1.12
N GLY A 55 1.29 -18.65 -1.36
CA GLY A 55 2.16 -19.00 -2.48
C GLY A 55 2.86 -20.36 -2.31
N TYR A 56 3.35 -20.66 -1.10
CA TYR A 56 4.05 -21.93 -0.83
C TYR A 56 3.10 -23.13 -0.78
N SER A 57 1.89 -22.95 -0.27
CA SER A 57 0.87 -23.99 -0.21
C SER A 57 0.27 -24.34 -1.59
N GLY A 58 0.52 -23.53 -2.62
CA GLY A 58 -0.07 -23.71 -3.94
C GLY A 58 -1.59 -23.59 -3.98
N THR A 59 -2.19 -23.15 -2.88
CA THR A 59 -3.65 -23.08 -2.73
C THR A 59 -4.27 -21.93 -3.49
N ILE A 60 -3.51 -20.88 -3.71
CA ILE A 60 -3.99 -19.63 -4.37
C ILE A 60 -3.13 -19.35 -5.60
N ASP A 61 -3.78 -19.15 -6.74
CA ASP A 61 -3.12 -18.71 -7.96
C ASP A 61 -2.54 -17.30 -7.80
N LEU A 62 -1.35 -17.05 -8.39
CA LEU A 62 -0.60 -15.81 -8.25
C LEU A 62 -1.43 -14.55 -8.57
N PHE A 63 -2.27 -14.60 -9.60
CA PHE A 63 -3.11 -13.47 -9.99
C PHE A 63 -4.23 -13.21 -8.98
N ARG A 64 -4.85 -14.26 -8.47
CA ARG A 64 -5.87 -14.16 -7.41
C ARG A 64 -5.28 -13.65 -6.10
N MET A 65 -4.06 -14.06 -5.78
CA MET A 65 -3.33 -13.57 -4.63
C MET A 65 -3.09 -12.05 -4.73
N THR A 66 -2.72 -11.56 -5.91
CA THR A 66 -2.54 -10.12 -6.17
C THR A 66 -3.85 -9.35 -5.94
N ALA A 67 -4.98 -9.88 -6.40
CA ALA A 67 -6.29 -9.26 -6.17
C ALA A 67 -6.63 -9.16 -4.67
N VAL A 68 -6.37 -10.20 -3.89
CA VAL A 68 -6.57 -10.19 -2.44
C VAL A 68 -5.66 -9.15 -1.76
N MET A 69 -4.38 -9.09 -2.16
CA MET A 69 -3.44 -8.09 -1.64
C MET A 69 -3.92 -6.66 -1.92
N TYR A 70 -4.47 -6.39 -3.09
CA TYR A 70 -4.99 -5.08 -3.47
C TYR A 70 -6.26 -4.72 -2.67
N THR A 71 -7.08 -5.70 -2.31
CA THR A 71 -8.20 -5.49 -1.38
C THR A 71 -7.71 -5.02 -0.02
N VAL A 72 -6.66 -5.64 0.50
CA VAL A 72 -6.05 -5.25 1.80
C VAL A 72 -5.45 -3.84 1.73
N LEU A 73 -4.78 -3.49 0.62
CA LEU A 73 -4.29 -2.12 0.40
C LEU A 73 -5.44 -1.11 0.36
N GLY A 74 -6.56 -1.45 -0.28
CA GLY A 74 -7.76 -0.61 -0.29
C GLY A 74 -8.25 -0.26 1.11
N ILE A 75 -8.28 -1.22 2.01
CA ILE A 75 -8.64 -1.00 3.42
C ILE A 75 -7.67 -0.02 4.08
N ALA A 76 -6.36 -0.21 3.89
CA ALA A 76 -5.34 0.65 4.49
C ALA A 76 -5.46 2.11 4.03
N TYR A 77 -5.58 2.35 2.73
CA TYR A 77 -5.74 3.69 2.17
C TYR A 77 -7.04 4.34 2.61
N PHE A 78 -8.13 3.58 2.64
CA PHE A 78 -9.43 4.07 3.09
C PHE A 78 -9.38 4.54 4.55
N MET A 79 -8.88 3.69 5.45
CA MET A 79 -8.74 4.01 6.87
C MET A 79 -7.79 5.20 7.09
N GLN A 80 -6.66 5.23 6.39
CA GLN A 80 -5.72 6.34 6.46
C GLN A 80 -6.36 7.66 6.01
N GLY A 81 -7.19 7.63 4.97
CA GLY A 81 -7.91 8.80 4.48
C GLY A 81 -8.91 9.35 5.50
N ILE A 82 -9.62 8.47 6.21
CA ILE A 82 -10.55 8.86 7.29
C ILE A 82 -9.76 9.48 8.44
N ILE A 83 -8.71 8.83 8.91
CA ILE A 83 -7.92 9.26 10.07
C ILE A 83 -7.24 10.62 9.82
N LYS A 84 -6.71 10.83 8.61
CA LYS A 84 -6.07 12.10 8.21
C LYS A 84 -7.06 13.18 7.77
N GLY A 85 -8.35 12.87 7.66
CA GLY A 85 -9.38 13.78 7.14
C GLY A 85 -9.16 14.19 5.67
N LYS A 86 -8.41 13.38 4.89
CA LYS A 86 -8.10 13.67 3.49
C LYS A 86 -8.94 12.82 2.54
N THR A 87 -9.96 13.44 1.95
CA THR A 87 -10.92 12.79 1.05
C THR A 87 -10.26 12.09 -0.13
N TRP A 88 -9.20 12.69 -0.71
CA TRP A 88 -8.52 12.12 -1.87
C TRP A 88 -7.76 10.82 -1.51
N VAL A 89 -7.19 10.71 -0.31
CA VAL A 89 -6.55 9.48 0.18
C VAL A 89 -7.59 8.38 0.37
N ARG A 90 -8.75 8.71 0.93
CA ARG A 90 -9.87 7.78 1.05
C ARG A 90 -10.34 7.27 -0.31
N ASN A 91 -10.42 8.15 -1.31
CA ASN A 91 -10.83 7.79 -2.66
C ASN A 91 -9.84 6.84 -3.35
N LEU A 92 -8.54 6.88 -3.00
CA LEU A 92 -7.58 5.87 -3.44
C LEU A 92 -7.95 4.47 -2.97
N GLY A 93 -8.50 4.32 -1.76
CA GLY A 93 -9.03 3.04 -1.28
C GLY A 93 -10.10 2.45 -2.20
N TYR A 94 -11.04 3.28 -2.67
CA TYR A 94 -12.04 2.86 -3.67
C TYR A 94 -11.39 2.44 -4.98
N GLY A 95 -10.35 3.15 -5.43
CA GLY A 95 -9.58 2.78 -6.61
C GLY A 95 -8.94 1.39 -6.49
N TRP A 96 -8.35 1.09 -5.33
CA TRP A 96 -7.78 -0.23 -5.04
C TRP A 96 -8.84 -1.34 -5.07
N TRP A 97 -10.01 -1.11 -4.49
CA TRP A 97 -11.11 -2.09 -4.49
C TRP A 97 -11.69 -2.32 -5.87
N ALA A 98 -11.91 -1.26 -6.66
CA ALA A 98 -12.37 -1.38 -8.03
C ALA A 98 -11.39 -2.19 -8.88
N GLY A 99 -10.09 -1.88 -8.80
CA GLY A 99 -9.07 -2.61 -9.52
C GLY A 99 -8.90 -4.05 -9.04
N SER A 100 -8.99 -4.31 -7.73
CA SER A 100 -9.02 -5.66 -7.19
C SER A 100 -10.18 -6.48 -7.77
N THR A 101 -11.37 -5.89 -7.83
CA THR A 101 -12.55 -6.54 -8.40
C THR A 101 -12.32 -6.90 -9.88
N LEU A 102 -11.78 -5.98 -10.67
CA LEU A 102 -11.43 -6.24 -12.06
C LEU A 102 -10.39 -7.37 -12.20
N LEU A 103 -9.38 -7.43 -11.31
CA LEU A 103 -8.37 -8.49 -11.34
C LEU A 103 -8.94 -9.88 -11.11
N PHE A 104 -10.05 -10.02 -10.40
CA PHE A 104 -10.72 -11.32 -10.24
C PHE A 104 -11.35 -11.83 -11.55
N PHE A 105 -11.76 -10.93 -12.43
CA PHE A 105 -12.37 -11.29 -13.71
C PHE A 105 -11.37 -11.43 -14.86
N LEU A 106 -10.23 -10.77 -14.78
CA LEU A 106 -9.19 -10.84 -15.80
C LEU A 106 -8.32 -12.09 -15.62
N LYS A 107 -7.87 -12.64 -16.74
CA LYS A 107 -7.00 -13.83 -16.78
C LYS A 107 -5.79 -13.54 -17.66
N GLY A 108 -4.66 -14.19 -17.31
CA GLY A 108 -3.47 -14.11 -18.13
C GLY A 108 -2.71 -12.78 -18.01
N TRP A 109 -2.08 -12.35 -19.10
CA TRP A 109 -1.18 -11.18 -19.15
C TRP A 109 -1.91 -9.84 -18.89
N GLU A 110 -3.20 -9.77 -19.23
CA GLU A 110 -4.04 -8.57 -18.99
C GLU A 110 -4.15 -8.24 -17.51
N ALA A 111 -4.30 -9.25 -16.67
CA ALA A 111 -4.29 -9.08 -15.22
C ALA A 111 -2.95 -8.53 -14.71
N GLY A 112 -1.83 -9.00 -15.30
CA GLY A 112 -0.50 -8.50 -14.97
C GLY A 112 -0.33 -7.03 -15.36
N VAL A 113 -0.77 -6.63 -16.54
CA VAL A 113 -0.73 -5.23 -16.99
C VAL A 113 -1.58 -4.33 -16.08
N LEU A 114 -2.81 -4.73 -15.77
CA LEU A 114 -3.67 -3.97 -14.86
C LEU A 114 -3.04 -3.83 -13.47
N ALA A 115 -2.44 -4.90 -12.94
CA ALA A 115 -1.76 -4.88 -11.66
C ALA A 115 -0.62 -3.85 -11.63
N VAL A 116 0.22 -3.81 -12.67
CA VAL A 116 1.32 -2.82 -12.80
C VAL A 116 0.76 -1.40 -12.92
N LEU A 117 -0.26 -1.18 -13.74
CA LEU A 117 -0.89 0.14 -13.88
C LEU A 117 -1.48 0.65 -12.58
N MET A 118 -2.11 -0.21 -11.80
CA MET A 118 -2.62 0.14 -10.48
C MET A 118 -1.51 0.50 -9.51
N MET A 119 -0.41 -0.26 -9.47
CA MET A 119 0.74 0.05 -8.64
C MET A 119 1.32 1.42 -8.99
N VAL A 120 1.50 1.72 -10.27
CA VAL A 120 2.04 3.01 -10.72
C VAL A 120 1.03 4.13 -10.41
N GLY A 121 -0.22 3.99 -10.79
CA GLY A 121 -1.23 5.05 -10.65
C GLY A 121 -1.66 5.32 -9.20
N LEU A 122 -1.87 4.28 -8.42
CA LEU A 122 -2.44 4.40 -7.07
C LEU A 122 -1.39 4.43 -5.96
N GLN A 123 -0.13 4.18 -6.25
CA GLN A 123 0.94 4.19 -5.26
C GLN A 123 2.04 5.21 -5.58
N ILE A 124 2.56 5.24 -6.79
CA ILE A 124 3.64 6.17 -7.15
C ILE A 124 3.14 7.60 -7.27
N VAL A 125 2.01 7.83 -7.94
CA VAL A 125 1.44 9.18 -8.12
C VAL A 125 1.08 9.82 -6.77
N PRO A 126 0.37 9.17 -5.84
CA PRO A 126 0.15 9.71 -4.51
C PRO A 126 1.44 9.98 -3.74
N GLY A 127 2.45 9.12 -3.87
CA GLY A 127 3.76 9.33 -3.24
C GLY A 127 4.43 10.62 -3.71
N ILE A 128 4.38 10.91 -5.00
CA ILE A 128 4.91 12.15 -5.59
C ILE A 128 4.11 13.37 -5.09
N ILE A 129 2.78 13.29 -5.04
CA ILE A 129 1.91 14.38 -4.57
C ILE A 129 2.21 14.68 -3.10
N PHE A 130 2.32 13.67 -2.26
CA PHE A 130 2.70 13.84 -0.85
C PHE A 130 4.07 14.51 -0.71
N ASN A 131 5.05 14.08 -1.47
CA ASN A 131 6.39 14.64 -1.42
C ASN A 131 6.42 16.12 -1.87
N ARG A 132 5.61 16.50 -2.87
CA ARG A 132 5.48 17.90 -3.30
C ARG A 132 4.80 18.77 -2.24
N GLN A 133 3.70 18.31 -1.66
CA GLN A 133 3.00 19.04 -0.59
C GLN A 133 3.89 19.23 0.62
N TRP A 134 4.70 18.25 0.96
CA TRP A 134 5.68 18.33 2.03
C TRP A 134 6.72 19.43 1.76
N LYS A 135 7.33 19.45 0.57
CA LYS A 135 8.32 20.46 0.20
C LYS A 135 7.76 21.89 0.24
N VAL A 136 6.52 22.10 -0.18
CA VAL A 136 5.86 23.40 -0.16
C VAL A 136 5.62 23.89 1.28
N GLN A 137 5.25 23.01 2.20
CA GLN A 137 5.03 23.38 3.60
C GLN A 137 6.32 23.80 4.32
N PHE A 138 7.46 23.23 3.96
CA PHE A 138 8.75 23.53 4.61
C PHE A 138 9.62 24.54 3.87
N SER A 139 9.33 24.86 2.60
CA SER A 139 10.02 25.93 1.86
C SER A 139 9.40 27.31 2.06
N GLY A 140 8.31 27.43 2.79
CA GLY A 140 7.65 28.69 3.15
C GLY A 140 8.14 29.31 4.47
N GLU A 141 9.11 28.69 5.10
CA GLU A 141 9.87 29.24 6.23
C GLU A 141 11.28 29.64 5.78
#